data_5eca3dada0f4166ec04d1af8ebf5f91d
#
_entry.id   5eca3dada0f4166ec04d1af8ebf5f91d
#
_cell.length_a   1.000
_cell.length_b   1.000
_cell.length_c   1.000
_cell.angle_alpha   90.00
_cell.angle_beta   90.00
_cell.angle_gamma   90.00
#
_symmetry.space_group_name_H-M   'P 1'
#
loop_
_entity.id
_entity.type
_entity.pdbx_description
1 polymer ?
#
loop_
_entity_poly.entity_id
_entity_poly.type
_entity_poly.pdbx_seq_one_letter_code
_entity_poly.pdbx_strand_id
1 'polypeptide(L)'
;MKLKQLLLTILFSSSLLSGQETYNDRYYTSPDSVGGLLKKQKENMSSILTTFSYEEFKKSLNEKYNFEVGGDYHLVYFGSPDSLGDSNSVGGVLRIFGEWQLVEPNTNNKGSIVFKAENRHKLTDVAPFDFGTEVGYAGLLQSTYTDQGNRLTVLYWKQNYLDGRLTTFSGFLDSTEYLDIYLLISPWNAFSNLVFATGSATIAGMSDGALGVMGAYWLNDTTYVVGSLVDANADPTKPWKGFDTFFNDFETLKTFEIGWTTAKEQLFFDNFHITLWQIDARESVGSTEGYGASFSLTHTIDKEWFTFLRGGYSHNGGVILTKSLSTGLGHIGFTPKDIYAIGLNWGKPNEELYGEDPQEQYTTELFYRYQAGKHLQLTPSIQLIANPALNPQKDFVSVFGFRLEASF
;
A
#
# COMPACT_ATOMS: atom_id res chain seq x y z
N MET A 1 30.69 24.67 -9.94
CA MET A 1 31.17 24.12 -8.67
C MET A 1 30.21 24.34 -7.46
N LYS A 2 29.00 24.86 -7.68
CA LYS A 2 28.01 25.09 -6.59
C LYS A 2 26.83 24.11 -6.55
N LEU A 3 26.60 23.35 -7.60
CA LEU A 3 25.47 22.40 -7.66
C LEU A 3 25.80 21.05 -6.97
N LYS A 4 27.07 20.61 -6.98
CA LYS A 4 27.52 19.39 -6.28
C LYS A 4 27.55 19.52 -4.76
N GLN A 5 27.71 20.72 -4.24
CA GLN A 5 27.67 20.97 -2.77
C GLN A 5 26.23 21.04 -2.26
N LEU A 6 25.25 21.47 -3.08
CA LEU A 6 23.85 21.52 -2.70
C LEU A 6 23.25 20.12 -2.56
N LEU A 7 23.62 19.19 -3.45
CA LEU A 7 23.18 17.79 -3.39
C LEU A 7 23.80 16.98 -2.24
N LEU A 8 25.01 17.35 -1.79
CA LEU A 8 25.66 16.69 -0.64
C LEU A 8 25.19 17.27 0.71
N THR A 9 24.74 18.51 0.77
CA THR A 9 24.27 19.13 2.02
C THR A 9 22.85 18.68 2.41
N ILE A 10 22.05 18.22 1.45
CA ILE A 10 20.72 17.64 1.70
C ILE A 10 20.82 16.22 2.32
N LEU A 11 21.98 15.56 2.19
CA LEU A 11 22.20 14.19 2.66
C LEU A 11 22.74 14.06 4.10
N PHE A 12 23.08 15.14 4.80
CA PHE A 12 23.78 15.06 6.08
C PHE A 12 23.35 16.07 7.16
N SER A 13 22.05 16.29 7.37
CA SER A 13 21.60 16.91 8.62
C SER A 13 20.90 15.86 9.50
N SER A 14 21.69 15.03 10.17
CA SER A 14 21.22 14.18 11.26
C SER A 14 20.95 15.04 12.50
N SER A 15 19.77 15.61 12.63
CA SER A 15 19.30 16.13 13.91
C SER A 15 18.54 15.04 14.66
N LEU A 16 19.01 14.74 15.85
CA LEU A 16 18.43 13.80 16.82
C LEU A 16 16.96 14.15 17.10
N LEU A 17 16.08 13.27 16.64
CA LEU A 17 14.63 13.35 16.78
C LEU A 17 14.21 12.76 18.12
N SER A 18 14.01 13.60 19.13
CA SER A 18 13.29 13.21 20.35
C SER A 18 11.82 13.64 20.23
N GLY A 19 10.91 12.68 20.07
CA GLY A 19 9.47 12.92 20.12
C GLY A 19 8.61 12.40 18.99
N GLN A 20 9.15 11.76 17.96
CA GLN A 20 8.36 10.87 17.11
C GLN A 20 8.17 9.55 17.87
N GLU A 21 6.93 9.08 17.95
CA GLU A 21 6.67 7.69 18.36
C GLU A 21 7.47 6.82 17.42
N THR A 22 8.53 6.20 17.94
CA THR A 22 9.37 5.29 17.18
C THR A 22 8.48 4.16 16.70
N TYR A 23 8.37 4.01 15.38
CA TYR A 23 7.80 2.83 14.75
C TYR A 23 8.78 1.68 15.07
N ASN A 24 8.62 1.13 16.28
CA ASN A 24 9.54 0.16 16.84
C ASN A 24 9.22 -1.24 16.32
N ASP A 25 8.89 -1.33 15.04
CA ASP A 25 8.79 -2.61 14.37
C ASP A 25 10.16 -2.92 13.76
N ARG A 26 10.91 -3.78 14.42
CA ARG A 26 12.18 -4.31 13.95
C ARG A 26 12.03 -5.14 12.66
N TYR A 27 10.80 -5.23 12.15
CA TYR A 27 10.38 -6.04 11.02
C TYR A 27 10.04 -5.14 9.84
N TYR A 28 10.51 -5.55 8.69
CA TYR A 28 10.26 -4.87 7.43
C TYR A 28 8.83 -5.18 6.96
N THR A 29 7.89 -4.26 7.17
CA THR A 29 6.51 -4.38 6.70
C THR A 29 5.85 -3.00 6.51
N SER A 30 4.88 -2.92 5.59
CA SER A 30 4.07 -1.73 5.32
C SER A 30 3.21 -1.30 6.52
N PRO A 31 2.84 -0.01 6.65
CA PRO A 31 1.82 0.46 7.59
C PRO A 31 0.47 -0.26 7.46
N ASP A 32 0.14 -0.79 6.28
CA ASP A 32 -1.09 -1.55 6.01
C ASP A 32 -0.94 -3.06 6.22
N SER A 33 0.25 -3.53 6.58
CA SER A 33 0.44 -4.92 7.00
C SER A 33 -0.39 -5.23 8.25
N VAL A 34 -0.67 -6.50 8.48
CA VAL A 34 -1.41 -6.92 9.68
C VAL A 34 -0.74 -6.40 10.96
N GLY A 35 0.60 -6.44 11.05
CA GLY A 35 1.34 -5.87 12.17
C GLY A 35 1.14 -4.36 12.34
N GLY A 36 1.18 -3.61 11.24
CA GLY A 36 0.89 -2.17 11.22
C GLY A 36 -0.53 -1.85 11.64
N LEU A 37 -1.52 -2.60 11.15
CA LEU A 37 -2.94 -2.44 11.52
C LEU A 37 -3.19 -2.72 12.99
N LEU A 38 -2.63 -3.80 13.53
CA LEU A 38 -2.74 -4.15 14.96
C LEU A 38 -2.09 -3.09 15.84
N LYS A 39 -0.93 -2.55 15.45
CA LYS A 39 -0.26 -1.46 16.16
C LYS A 39 -1.14 -0.20 16.16
N LYS A 40 -1.66 0.23 15.00
CA LYS A 40 -2.57 1.37 14.89
C LYS A 40 -3.77 1.25 15.82
N GLN A 41 -4.37 0.07 15.93
CA GLN A 41 -5.48 -0.16 16.84
C GLN A 41 -5.08 -0.02 18.31
N LYS A 42 -3.95 -0.58 18.73
CA LYS A 42 -3.44 -0.42 20.10
C LYS A 42 -3.23 1.05 20.49
N GLU A 43 -2.63 1.84 19.61
CA GLU A 43 -2.40 3.28 19.83
C GLU A 43 -3.69 4.08 19.94
N ASN A 44 -4.77 3.63 19.30
CA ASN A 44 -6.08 4.25 19.37
C ASN A 44 -6.86 3.88 20.64
N MET A 45 -6.51 2.81 21.36
CA MET A 45 -7.26 2.20 22.45
C MET A 45 -7.15 2.89 23.83
N SER A 46 -6.57 4.07 23.99
CA SER A 46 -6.49 4.72 25.29
C SER A 46 -7.79 5.41 25.71
N SER A 47 -8.52 4.79 26.64
CA SER A 47 -9.57 5.25 27.58
C SER A 47 -10.97 5.64 27.08
N ILE A 48 -11.95 5.11 27.80
CA ILE A 48 -13.36 5.45 28.04
C ILE A 48 -14.36 4.79 27.07
N LEU A 49 -14.75 3.55 27.44
CA LEU A 49 -16.13 3.09 27.49
C LEU A 49 -16.15 1.74 28.21
N THR A 50 -16.60 1.76 29.45
CA THR A 50 -16.84 0.59 30.29
C THR A 50 -18.17 -0.04 29.94
N THR A 51 -18.17 -1.11 29.18
CA THR A 51 -19.15 -2.18 29.22
C THR A 51 -18.52 -3.37 28.53
N PHE A 52 -18.46 -4.53 29.18
CA PHE A 52 -17.82 -5.81 28.82
C PHE A 52 -16.88 -5.63 27.61
N SER A 53 -15.66 -5.20 27.87
CA SER A 53 -14.98 -4.47 26.87
C SER A 53 -14.37 -5.46 25.90
N TYR A 54 -14.76 -5.37 24.65
CA TYR A 54 -14.08 -5.99 23.52
C TYR A 54 -12.56 -5.80 23.63
N GLU A 55 -12.10 -4.69 24.17
CA GLU A 55 -10.71 -4.38 24.48
C GLU A 55 -10.12 -5.32 25.56
N GLU A 56 -10.86 -5.59 26.66
CA GLU A 56 -10.41 -6.55 27.68
C GLU A 56 -10.35 -7.97 27.12
N PHE A 57 -11.29 -8.33 26.23
CA PHE A 57 -11.25 -9.60 25.52
C PHE A 57 -10.01 -9.70 24.63
N LYS A 58 -9.71 -8.70 23.79
CA LYS A 58 -8.50 -8.66 22.94
C LYS A 58 -7.23 -8.72 23.78
N LYS A 59 -7.18 -7.95 24.86
CA LYS A 59 -6.07 -7.95 25.81
C LYS A 59 -5.88 -9.34 26.43
N SER A 60 -6.97 -9.98 26.87
CA SER A 60 -6.89 -11.32 27.45
C SER A 60 -6.42 -12.39 26.46
N LEU A 61 -6.79 -12.27 25.17
CA LEU A 61 -6.29 -13.15 24.11
C LEU A 61 -4.78 -12.98 23.91
N ASN A 62 -4.30 -11.75 23.89
CA ASN A 62 -2.87 -11.49 23.75
C ASN A 62 -2.07 -11.97 24.97
N GLU A 63 -2.52 -11.63 26.18
CA GLU A 63 -1.82 -12.03 27.42
C GLU A 63 -1.79 -13.55 27.64
N LYS A 64 -2.86 -14.25 27.27
CA LYS A 64 -2.99 -15.68 27.54
C LYS A 64 -2.48 -16.57 26.40
N TYR A 65 -2.63 -16.12 25.16
CA TYR A 65 -2.37 -16.95 23.96
C TYR A 65 -1.38 -16.35 22.97
N ASN A 66 -0.84 -15.15 23.24
CA ASN A 66 -0.03 -14.37 22.29
C ASN A 66 -0.76 -14.17 20.94
N PHE A 67 -2.09 -14.00 21.00
CA PHE A 67 -2.95 -13.85 19.83
C PHE A 67 -3.52 -12.44 19.80
N GLU A 68 -3.22 -11.71 18.73
CA GLU A 68 -3.73 -10.38 18.46
C GLU A 68 -4.73 -10.42 17.33
N VAL A 69 -5.87 -9.73 17.47
CA VAL A 69 -6.93 -9.67 16.48
C VAL A 69 -7.51 -8.26 16.42
N GLY A 70 -7.87 -7.82 15.23
CA GLY A 70 -8.51 -6.55 14.97
C GLY A 70 -9.47 -6.64 13.81
N GLY A 71 -10.25 -5.58 13.64
CA GLY A 71 -11.14 -5.42 12.50
C GLY A 71 -11.43 -3.95 12.25
N ASP A 72 -11.82 -3.65 11.03
CA ASP A 72 -12.28 -2.33 10.62
C ASP A 72 -13.28 -2.41 9.50
N TYR A 73 -14.04 -1.34 9.34
CA TYR A 73 -14.92 -1.13 8.21
C TYR A 73 -14.56 0.18 7.54
N HIS A 74 -14.34 0.13 6.25
CA HIS A 74 -14.06 1.27 5.40
C HIS A 74 -15.21 1.53 4.45
N LEU A 75 -15.50 2.82 4.24
CA LEU A 75 -16.42 3.29 3.22
C LEU A 75 -15.71 4.34 2.37
N VAL A 76 -15.92 4.30 1.05
CA VAL A 76 -15.48 5.35 0.14
C VAL A 76 -16.63 5.81 -0.72
N TYR A 77 -16.70 7.13 -0.94
CA TYR A 77 -17.52 7.80 -1.94
C TYR A 77 -16.62 8.52 -2.93
N PHE A 78 -16.91 8.39 -4.21
CA PHE A 78 -16.41 9.25 -5.27
C PHE A 78 -17.56 9.87 -6.04
N GLY A 79 -17.37 11.13 -6.49
CA GLY A 79 -18.29 11.82 -7.37
C GLY A 79 -17.52 12.69 -8.36
N SER A 80 -17.99 12.73 -9.62
CA SER A 80 -17.42 13.55 -10.69
C SER A 80 -18.53 14.22 -11.51
N PRO A 81 -18.46 15.54 -11.73
CA PRO A 81 -19.37 16.21 -12.65
C PRO A 81 -19.06 15.95 -14.13
N ASP A 82 -17.86 15.39 -14.43
CA ASP A 82 -17.33 15.20 -15.77
C ASP A 82 -17.34 13.72 -16.22
N SER A 83 -18.16 12.89 -15.60
CA SER A 83 -18.26 11.46 -15.90
C SER A 83 -18.82 11.20 -17.30
N LEU A 84 -18.33 10.14 -17.95
CA LEU A 84 -18.84 9.60 -19.21
C LEU A 84 -20.08 8.72 -19.00
N GLY A 85 -20.17 8.07 -17.84
CA GLY A 85 -21.25 7.20 -17.42
C GLY A 85 -21.78 7.58 -16.04
N ASP A 86 -21.65 6.70 -15.05
CA ASP A 86 -22.09 6.98 -13.69
C ASP A 86 -21.30 8.14 -13.06
N SER A 87 -22.02 9.09 -12.47
CA SER A 87 -21.43 10.30 -11.88
C SER A 87 -20.94 10.11 -10.45
N ASN A 88 -21.21 8.97 -9.82
CA ASN A 88 -20.79 8.67 -8.47
C ASN A 88 -20.57 7.17 -8.26
N SER A 89 -19.77 6.84 -7.27
CA SER A 89 -19.49 5.48 -6.85
C SER A 89 -19.32 5.41 -5.34
N VAL A 90 -19.89 4.36 -4.72
CA VAL A 90 -19.77 4.08 -3.29
C VAL A 90 -19.42 2.61 -3.10
N GLY A 91 -18.46 2.33 -2.24
CA GLY A 91 -18.11 0.95 -1.87
C GLY A 91 -17.69 0.84 -0.42
N GLY A 92 -17.80 -0.36 0.12
CA GLY A 92 -17.41 -0.71 1.47
C GLY A 92 -16.48 -1.89 1.53
N VAL A 93 -15.63 -1.94 2.56
CA VAL A 93 -14.74 -3.05 2.85
C VAL A 93 -14.74 -3.33 4.35
N LEU A 94 -15.12 -4.55 4.72
CA LEU A 94 -14.93 -5.10 6.06
C LEU A 94 -13.64 -5.91 6.08
N ARG A 95 -12.75 -5.64 7.04
CA ARG A 95 -11.51 -6.40 7.23
C ARG A 95 -11.47 -7.01 8.63
N ILE A 96 -10.99 -8.25 8.71
CA ILE A 96 -10.66 -8.95 9.96
C ILE A 96 -9.24 -9.49 9.80
N PHE A 97 -8.39 -9.18 10.75
CA PHE A 97 -6.97 -9.52 10.67
C PHE A 97 -6.38 -9.86 12.04
N GLY A 98 -5.30 -10.60 12.04
CA GLY A 98 -4.63 -10.97 13.28
C GLY A 98 -3.26 -11.63 13.10
N GLU A 99 -2.54 -11.71 14.20
CA GLU A 99 -1.24 -12.39 14.32
C GLU A 99 -1.25 -13.29 15.55
N TRP A 100 -0.88 -14.56 15.36
CA TRP A 100 -0.73 -15.54 16.43
C TRP A 100 0.73 -15.94 16.56
N GLN A 101 1.39 -15.47 17.63
CA GLN A 101 2.79 -15.76 17.91
C GLN A 101 2.91 -17.12 18.58
N LEU A 102 3.43 -18.10 17.86
CA LEU A 102 3.48 -19.51 18.28
C LEU A 102 4.88 -19.97 18.70
N VAL A 103 5.93 -19.39 18.11
CA VAL A 103 7.31 -19.76 18.36
C VAL A 103 8.05 -18.56 18.91
N GLU A 104 8.72 -18.75 20.05
CA GLU A 104 9.52 -17.73 20.74
C GLU A 104 8.85 -16.35 20.85
N PRO A 105 7.61 -16.26 21.35
CA PRO A 105 6.75 -15.06 21.20
C PRO A 105 7.34 -13.79 21.86
N ASN A 106 8.26 -13.94 22.79
CA ASN A 106 8.86 -12.81 23.52
C ASN A 106 10.30 -12.50 23.07
N THR A 107 10.71 -13.00 21.91
CA THR A 107 12.05 -12.78 21.36
C THR A 107 12.00 -12.06 20.02
N ASN A 108 13.16 -11.65 19.52
CA ASN A 108 13.28 -11.10 18.16
C ASN A 108 13.29 -12.19 17.07
N ASN A 109 13.31 -13.48 17.46
CA ASN A 109 13.30 -14.63 16.54
C ASN A 109 11.92 -15.32 16.45
N LYS A 110 10.86 -14.60 16.82
CA LYS A 110 9.50 -15.13 16.88
C LYS A 110 8.97 -15.65 15.56
N GLY A 111 8.14 -16.72 15.66
CA GLY A 111 7.38 -17.29 14.56
C GLY A 111 5.88 -17.10 14.78
N SER A 112 5.15 -16.69 13.75
CA SER A 112 3.73 -16.33 13.83
C SER A 112 2.94 -16.81 12.63
N ILE A 113 1.66 -17.13 12.84
CA ILE A 113 0.65 -17.16 11.77
C ILE A 113 0.04 -15.77 11.68
N VAL A 114 0.01 -15.22 10.46
CA VAL A 114 -0.57 -13.92 10.15
C VAL A 114 -1.72 -14.13 9.17
N PHE A 115 -2.87 -13.48 9.41
CA PHE A 115 -4.03 -13.59 8.54
C PHE A 115 -4.76 -12.26 8.35
N LYS A 116 -5.39 -12.08 7.18
CA LYS A 116 -6.30 -11.00 6.86
C LYS A 116 -7.36 -11.51 5.88
N ALA A 117 -8.62 -11.40 6.26
CA ALA A 117 -9.77 -11.70 5.43
C ALA A 117 -10.61 -10.44 5.25
N GLU A 118 -11.17 -10.28 4.05
CA GLU A 118 -11.94 -9.10 3.69
C GLU A 118 -13.27 -9.48 3.03
N ASN A 119 -14.25 -8.58 3.17
CA ASN A 119 -15.42 -8.57 2.32
C ASN A 119 -15.46 -7.21 1.61
N ARG A 120 -15.36 -7.20 0.29
CA ARG A 120 -15.43 -6.00 -0.55
C ARG A 120 -16.73 -5.98 -1.33
N HIS A 121 -17.45 -4.87 -1.26
CA HIS A 121 -18.76 -4.73 -1.88
C HIS A 121 -19.02 -3.30 -2.36
N LYS A 122 -19.66 -3.20 -3.49
CA LYS A 122 -20.19 -1.92 -3.99
C LYS A 122 -21.55 -1.62 -3.37
N LEU A 123 -21.89 -0.33 -3.29
CA LEU A 123 -23.17 0.19 -2.82
C LEU A 123 -23.89 1.01 -3.89
N THR A 124 -23.28 1.19 -5.05
CA THR A 124 -23.80 1.82 -6.26
C THR A 124 -23.63 0.89 -7.46
N ASP A 125 -24.07 1.27 -8.65
CA ASP A 125 -23.98 0.44 -9.84
C ASP A 125 -22.53 0.15 -10.25
N VAL A 126 -21.62 1.13 -10.05
CA VAL A 126 -20.17 1.01 -10.31
C VAL A 126 -19.41 0.92 -9.00
N ALA A 127 -18.44 0.01 -8.91
CA ALA A 127 -17.51 -0.06 -7.78
C ALA A 127 -16.46 1.07 -7.84
N PRO A 128 -15.98 1.58 -6.70
CA PRO A 128 -14.94 2.62 -6.70
C PRO A 128 -13.65 2.24 -7.43
N PHE A 129 -13.31 0.96 -7.47
CA PHE A 129 -12.20 0.42 -8.26
C PHE A 129 -12.37 0.72 -9.76
N ASP A 130 -13.61 0.59 -10.29
CA ASP A 130 -13.93 0.74 -11.72
C ASP A 130 -14.25 2.20 -12.10
N PHE A 131 -14.44 3.09 -11.11
CA PHE A 131 -14.87 4.47 -11.33
C PHE A 131 -13.87 5.33 -12.14
N GLY A 132 -12.60 4.90 -12.22
CA GLY A 132 -11.60 5.52 -13.10
C GLY A 132 -12.03 5.51 -14.57
N THR A 133 -12.60 4.42 -15.06
CA THR A 133 -13.12 4.28 -16.42
C THR A 133 -14.31 5.21 -16.68
N GLU A 134 -15.18 5.38 -15.69
CA GLU A 134 -16.35 6.28 -15.79
C GLU A 134 -15.96 7.75 -16.02
N VAL A 135 -14.80 8.16 -15.53
CA VAL A 135 -14.28 9.53 -15.76
C VAL A 135 -13.26 9.60 -16.89
N GLY A 136 -13.01 8.48 -17.57
CA GLY A 136 -12.06 8.41 -18.68
C GLY A 136 -10.59 8.40 -18.29
N TYR A 137 -10.28 8.01 -17.05
CA TYR A 137 -8.92 7.90 -16.55
C TYR A 137 -8.33 6.52 -16.85
N ALA A 138 -7.19 6.48 -17.51
CA ALA A 138 -6.41 5.24 -17.70
C ALA A 138 -5.58 4.96 -16.44
N GLY A 139 -6.25 4.50 -15.38
CA GLY A 139 -5.67 4.25 -14.07
C GLY A 139 -6.73 3.90 -13.02
N LEU A 140 -6.31 3.73 -11.77
CA LEU A 140 -7.19 3.44 -10.65
C LEU A 140 -7.23 4.63 -9.68
N LEU A 141 -8.39 5.27 -9.57
CA LEU A 141 -8.65 6.33 -8.56
C LEU A 141 -8.59 5.76 -7.14
N GLN A 142 -8.87 4.45 -7.03
CA GLN A 142 -8.80 3.66 -5.82
C GLN A 142 -8.60 2.20 -6.18
N SER A 143 -7.59 1.55 -5.62
CA SER A 143 -7.18 0.19 -6.01
C SER A 143 -7.80 -0.94 -5.17
N THR A 144 -8.49 -0.61 -4.07
CA THR A 144 -8.88 -1.62 -3.07
C THR A 144 -10.38 -1.86 -2.92
N TYR A 145 -11.25 -0.94 -3.36
CA TYR A 145 -12.69 -1.06 -3.18
C TYR A 145 -13.36 -1.68 -4.41
N THR A 146 -13.20 -2.99 -4.57
CA THR A 146 -13.82 -3.82 -5.61
C THR A 146 -15.18 -4.35 -5.16
N ASP A 147 -15.89 -5.11 -6.03
CA ASP A 147 -17.11 -5.85 -5.71
C ASP A 147 -16.89 -7.37 -5.73
N GLN A 148 -15.75 -7.83 -5.19
CA GLN A 148 -15.36 -9.24 -5.26
C GLN A 148 -15.88 -10.10 -4.10
N GLY A 149 -16.61 -9.52 -3.13
CA GLY A 149 -17.15 -10.25 -2.00
C GLY A 149 -16.08 -10.72 -1.00
N ASN A 150 -16.25 -11.94 -0.49
CA ASN A 150 -15.35 -12.53 0.49
C ASN A 150 -14.02 -12.95 -0.15
N ARG A 151 -12.92 -12.62 0.53
CA ARG A 151 -11.57 -12.91 0.05
C ARG A 151 -10.59 -13.13 1.18
N LEU A 152 -9.62 -14.00 0.96
CA LEU A 152 -8.48 -14.22 1.84
C LEU A 152 -7.29 -13.48 1.24
N THR A 153 -6.92 -12.34 1.84
CA THR A 153 -5.86 -11.49 1.31
C THR A 153 -4.49 -11.83 1.89
N VAL A 154 -4.47 -12.40 3.09
CA VAL A 154 -3.24 -12.81 3.78
C VAL A 154 -3.50 -14.07 4.60
N LEU A 155 -2.65 -15.07 4.45
CA LEU A 155 -2.50 -16.20 5.36
C LEU A 155 -1.11 -16.79 5.19
N TYR A 156 -0.17 -16.38 6.02
CA TYR A 156 1.20 -16.85 5.91
C TYR A 156 1.84 -17.15 7.28
N TRP A 157 2.87 -17.98 7.25
CA TRP A 157 3.85 -18.12 8.30
C TRP A 157 4.89 -17.02 8.19
N LYS A 158 5.05 -16.22 9.27
CA LYS A 158 6.09 -15.23 9.43
C LYS A 158 7.14 -15.78 10.39
N GLN A 159 8.41 -15.76 10.01
CA GLN A 159 9.50 -16.17 10.88
C GLN A 159 10.62 -15.12 10.86
N ASN A 160 11.04 -14.72 12.04
CA ASN A 160 12.21 -13.88 12.21
C ASN A 160 13.38 -14.73 12.67
N TYR A 161 14.58 -14.40 12.17
CA TYR A 161 15.84 -15.04 12.47
C TYR A 161 16.93 -14.00 12.74
N LEU A 162 18.05 -14.43 13.27
CA LEU A 162 19.25 -13.62 13.45
C LEU A 162 18.96 -12.33 14.27
N ASP A 163 18.23 -12.49 15.36
CA ASP A 163 17.79 -11.39 16.23
C ASP A 163 16.97 -10.32 15.47
N GLY A 164 16.07 -10.79 14.59
CA GLY A 164 15.18 -9.93 13.78
C GLY A 164 15.84 -9.27 12.56
N ARG A 165 17.07 -9.69 12.21
CA ARG A 165 17.73 -9.18 10.99
C ARG A 165 17.21 -9.82 9.71
N LEU A 166 16.72 -11.05 9.78
CA LEU A 166 16.09 -11.76 8.66
C LEU A 166 14.63 -12.00 9.00
N THR A 167 13.73 -11.57 8.13
CA THR A 167 12.30 -11.86 8.19
C THR A 167 11.91 -12.64 6.95
N THR A 168 11.16 -13.74 7.13
CA THR A 168 10.64 -14.53 6.01
C THR A 168 9.14 -14.70 6.14
N PHE A 169 8.43 -14.67 5.00
CA PHE A 169 7.02 -15.02 4.88
C PHE A 169 6.86 -16.20 3.93
N SER A 170 5.95 -17.11 4.24
CA SER A 170 5.59 -18.21 3.34
C SER A 170 4.10 -18.55 3.48
N GLY A 171 3.38 -18.59 2.36
CA GLY A 171 1.94 -18.81 2.31
C GLY A 171 1.25 -17.87 1.33
N PHE A 172 0.04 -17.41 1.64
CA PHE A 172 -0.71 -16.44 0.84
C PHE A 172 -0.33 -15.02 1.25
N LEU A 173 0.38 -14.31 0.38
CA LEU A 173 1.01 -13.01 0.62
C LEU A 173 0.24 -11.90 -0.10
N ASP A 174 0.33 -10.70 0.46
CA ASP A 174 -0.02 -9.45 -0.20
C ASP A 174 1.29 -8.69 -0.46
N SER A 175 1.71 -8.59 -1.72
CA SER A 175 2.99 -7.97 -2.09
C SER A 175 3.07 -6.49 -1.70
N THR A 176 1.94 -5.82 -1.55
CA THR A 176 1.87 -4.42 -1.11
C THR A 176 2.24 -4.24 0.38
N GLU A 177 2.27 -5.33 1.16
CA GLU A 177 2.67 -5.28 2.57
C GLU A 177 4.19 -5.13 2.75
N TYR A 178 5.01 -5.41 1.72
CA TYR A 178 6.47 -5.45 1.88
C TYR A 178 7.28 -4.87 0.73
N LEU A 179 6.67 -4.47 -0.39
CA LEU A 179 7.39 -3.86 -1.52
C LEU A 179 7.17 -2.36 -1.61
N ASP A 180 8.24 -1.64 -1.98
CA ASP A 180 8.21 -0.22 -2.38
C ASP A 180 7.50 0.66 -1.35
N ILE A 181 7.76 0.41 -0.07
CA ILE A 181 7.03 0.99 1.06
C ILE A 181 7.52 2.40 1.41
N TYR A 182 6.57 3.30 1.74
CA TYR A 182 6.83 4.63 2.27
C TYR A 182 5.62 5.11 3.12
N LEU A 183 5.74 6.26 3.77
CA LEU A 183 4.76 6.74 4.75
C LEU A 183 3.33 6.89 4.21
N LEU A 184 3.17 7.36 2.96
CA LEU A 184 1.86 7.63 2.35
C LEU A 184 1.40 6.55 1.37
N ILE A 185 1.95 5.33 1.48
CA ILE A 185 1.66 4.24 0.54
C ILE A 185 0.23 3.72 0.61
N SER A 186 -0.44 3.90 1.75
CA SER A 186 -1.73 3.29 2.06
C SER A 186 -2.88 3.89 1.25
N PRO A 187 -3.52 3.16 0.34
CA PRO A 187 -4.72 3.63 -0.35
C PRO A 187 -5.94 3.73 0.58
N TRP A 188 -5.86 3.19 1.78
CA TRP A 188 -6.94 3.22 2.77
C TRP A 188 -7.02 4.57 3.50
N ASN A 189 -5.86 5.14 3.85
CA ASN A 189 -5.80 6.29 4.75
C ASN A 189 -4.79 7.40 4.34
N ALA A 190 -4.19 7.30 3.15
CA ALA A 190 -3.34 8.32 2.54
C ALA A 190 -3.85 8.64 1.13
N PHE A 191 -3.00 8.75 0.11
CA PHE A 191 -3.45 8.89 -1.27
C PHE A 191 -4.26 7.67 -1.70
N SER A 192 -5.38 7.91 -2.39
CA SER A 192 -6.23 6.82 -2.89
C SER A 192 -5.81 6.33 -4.27
N ASN A 193 -5.27 7.22 -5.11
CA ASN A 193 -4.89 6.89 -6.47
C ASN A 193 -3.65 5.98 -6.51
N LEU A 194 -3.72 4.94 -7.33
CA LEU A 194 -2.66 3.93 -7.46
C LEU A 194 -1.30 4.51 -7.87
N VAL A 195 -1.25 5.64 -8.57
CA VAL A 195 0.03 6.27 -8.97
C VAL A 195 0.87 6.74 -7.79
N PHE A 196 0.27 6.87 -6.60
CA PHE A 196 0.94 7.17 -5.33
C PHE A 196 1.12 5.94 -4.43
N ALA A 197 0.54 4.79 -4.79
CA ALA A 197 0.68 3.54 -4.05
C ALA A 197 1.90 2.72 -4.51
N THR A 198 2.02 1.48 -4.07
CA THR A 198 3.13 0.57 -4.38
C THR A 198 3.40 0.51 -5.89
N GLY A 199 4.67 0.67 -6.26
CA GLY A 199 5.13 0.60 -7.65
C GLY A 199 4.72 1.76 -8.53
N SER A 200 4.04 2.79 -8.02
CA SER A 200 3.57 3.95 -8.79
C SER A 200 2.84 3.56 -10.09
N ALA A 201 2.02 2.50 -10.03
CA ALA A 201 1.30 1.90 -11.17
C ALA A 201 2.17 1.26 -12.26
N THR A 202 3.47 1.00 -12.00
CA THR A 202 4.44 0.42 -12.96
C THR A 202 4.93 -0.98 -12.57
N ILE A 203 4.39 -1.62 -11.53
CA ILE A 203 4.66 -3.02 -11.21
C ILE A 203 3.43 -3.86 -11.58
N ALA A 204 3.63 -4.92 -12.36
CA ALA A 204 2.57 -5.84 -12.76
C ALA A 204 2.26 -6.89 -11.70
N GLY A 205 1.04 -7.44 -11.73
CA GLY A 205 0.69 -8.68 -11.04
C GLY A 205 0.77 -8.65 -9.51
N MET A 206 0.78 -7.47 -8.90
CA MET A 206 0.73 -7.35 -7.44
C MET A 206 -0.68 -7.69 -6.94
N SER A 207 -0.92 -8.97 -6.78
CA SER A 207 -2.16 -9.48 -6.21
C SER A 207 -2.00 -9.69 -4.70
N ASP A 208 -3.07 -9.43 -3.94
CA ASP A 208 -3.19 -9.93 -2.59
C ASP A 208 -3.61 -11.42 -2.61
N GLY A 209 -3.33 -12.16 -1.54
CA GLY A 209 -3.60 -13.59 -1.46
C GLY A 209 -2.76 -14.46 -2.41
N ALA A 210 -1.60 -14.00 -2.87
CA ALA A 210 -0.71 -14.72 -3.75
C ALA A 210 0.10 -15.79 -3.00
N LEU A 211 0.01 -17.06 -3.40
CA LEU A 211 0.85 -18.10 -2.82
C LEU A 211 2.31 -17.86 -3.17
N GLY A 212 3.21 -17.93 -2.17
CA GLY A 212 4.62 -17.69 -2.42
C GLY A 212 5.47 -17.53 -1.18
N VAL A 213 6.64 -16.95 -1.38
CA VAL A 213 7.64 -16.71 -0.34
C VAL A 213 8.26 -15.32 -0.48
N MET A 214 8.61 -14.73 0.65
CA MET A 214 9.36 -13.48 0.73
C MET A 214 10.46 -13.59 1.77
N GLY A 215 11.59 -12.91 1.54
CA GLY A 215 12.65 -12.71 2.51
C GLY A 215 13.12 -11.26 2.52
N ALA A 216 13.22 -10.67 3.70
CA ALA A 216 13.78 -9.34 3.93
C ALA A 216 14.97 -9.45 4.89
N TYR A 217 16.11 -8.88 4.51
CA TYR A 217 17.35 -8.96 5.28
C TYR A 217 18.00 -7.60 5.47
N TRP A 218 18.29 -7.26 6.72
CA TRP A 218 19.09 -6.09 7.08
C TRP A 218 20.58 -6.41 6.96
N LEU A 219 21.23 -5.87 5.92
CA LEU A 219 22.67 -5.98 5.72
C LEU A 219 23.45 -5.30 6.86
N ASN A 220 22.94 -4.16 7.30
CA ASN A 220 23.41 -3.38 8.45
C ASN A 220 22.21 -2.55 9.00
N ASP A 221 22.46 -1.59 9.89
CA ASP A 221 21.39 -0.79 10.52
C ASP A 221 20.73 0.23 9.58
N THR A 222 21.28 0.44 8.38
CA THR A 222 20.77 1.43 7.42
C THR A 222 20.45 0.84 6.05
N THR A 223 20.87 -0.38 5.74
CA THR A 223 20.73 -0.98 4.41
C THR A 223 20.02 -2.32 4.49
N TYR A 224 19.04 -2.52 3.63
CA TYR A 224 18.26 -3.75 3.57
C TYR A 224 18.08 -4.24 2.15
N VAL A 225 17.73 -5.50 2.02
CA VAL A 225 17.28 -6.14 0.77
C VAL A 225 15.99 -6.90 1.02
N VAL A 226 15.11 -6.94 0.02
CA VAL A 226 13.89 -7.74 0.00
C VAL A 226 13.84 -8.52 -1.29
N GLY A 227 13.41 -9.77 -1.23
CA GLY A 227 13.17 -10.59 -2.41
C GLY A 227 11.91 -11.40 -2.25
N SER A 228 11.14 -11.57 -3.32
CA SER A 228 9.96 -12.43 -3.30
C SER A 228 9.76 -13.20 -4.61
N LEU A 229 9.06 -14.32 -4.47
CA LEU A 229 8.56 -15.16 -5.55
C LEU A 229 7.13 -15.53 -5.19
N VAL A 230 6.15 -15.02 -5.95
CA VAL A 230 4.72 -15.24 -5.68
C VAL A 230 3.97 -15.62 -6.95
N ASP A 231 2.84 -16.29 -6.79
CA ASP A 231 1.92 -16.64 -7.88
C ASP A 231 1.41 -15.40 -8.60
N ALA A 232 1.59 -15.34 -9.91
CA ALA A 232 1.10 -14.23 -10.73
C ALA A 232 -0.40 -14.35 -11.08
N ASN A 233 -1.00 -15.53 -10.89
CA ASN A 233 -2.41 -15.84 -11.18
C ASN A 233 -3.28 -15.91 -9.91
N ALA A 234 -2.85 -15.30 -8.81
CA ALA A 234 -3.55 -15.35 -7.55
C ALA A 234 -4.98 -14.82 -7.65
N ASP A 235 -5.93 -15.58 -7.08
CA ASP A 235 -7.33 -15.21 -6.92
C ASP A 235 -7.71 -15.28 -5.42
N PRO A 236 -7.69 -14.17 -4.68
CA PRO A 236 -7.99 -14.18 -3.25
C PRO A 236 -9.42 -14.58 -2.92
N THR A 237 -10.35 -14.62 -3.90
CA THR A 237 -11.70 -15.15 -3.72
C THR A 237 -11.72 -16.69 -3.77
N LYS A 238 -10.67 -17.30 -4.33
CA LYS A 238 -10.47 -18.74 -4.45
C LYS A 238 -9.02 -19.12 -4.11
N PRO A 239 -8.52 -18.80 -2.91
CA PRO A 239 -7.10 -18.85 -2.59
C PRO A 239 -6.48 -20.24 -2.80
N TRP A 240 -7.26 -21.30 -2.61
CA TRP A 240 -6.77 -22.68 -2.77
C TRP A 240 -6.37 -23.06 -4.19
N LYS A 241 -6.85 -22.32 -5.22
CA LYS A 241 -6.35 -22.46 -6.59
C LYS A 241 -4.87 -22.09 -6.72
N GLY A 242 -4.36 -21.21 -5.84
CA GLY A 242 -2.97 -20.85 -5.81
C GLY A 242 -2.00 -22.03 -5.67
N PHE A 243 -2.42 -23.14 -5.06
CA PHE A 243 -1.60 -24.37 -5.05
C PHE A 243 -1.43 -24.97 -6.44
N ASP A 244 -2.47 -24.90 -7.27
CA ASP A 244 -2.42 -25.40 -8.64
C ASP A 244 -1.63 -24.44 -9.53
N THR A 245 -1.98 -23.17 -9.54
CA THR A 245 -1.31 -22.16 -10.37
C THR A 245 0.17 -21.96 -10.00
N PHE A 246 0.52 -21.97 -8.72
CA PHE A 246 1.90 -21.79 -8.29
C PHE A 246 2.78 -23.02 -8.56
N PHE A 247 2.29 -24.25 -8.36
CA PHE A 247 3.12 -25.45 -8.48
C PHE A 247 3.05 -26.12 -9.85
N ASN A 248 1.94 -25.99 -10.59
CA ASN A 248 1.77 -26.63 -11.90
C ASN A 248 2.05 -25.67 -13.06
N ASP A 249 1.41 -24.48 -13.06
CA ASP A 249 1.61 -23.49 -14.14
C ASP A 249 2.95 -22.76 -13.96
N PHE A 250 3.32 -22.48 -12.72
CA PHE A 250 4.53 -21.79 -12.29
C PHE A 250 4.74 -20.44 -12.99
N GLU A 251 3.65 -19.73 -13.28
CA GLU A 251 3.67 -18.33 -13.72
C GLU A 251 3.80 -17.43 -12.51
N THR A 252 4.92 -16.73 -12.39
CA THR A 252 5.31 -16.07 -11.13
C THR A 252 5.65 -14.60 -11.32
N LEU A 253 5.39 -13.80 -10.27
CA LEU A 253 5.99 -12.49 -10.07
C LEU A 253 7.22 -12.64 -9.18
N LYS A 254 8.36 -12.17 -9.68
CA LYS A 254 9.66 -12.14 -9.01
C LYS A 254 10.01 -10.69 -8.70
N THR A 255 10.40 -10.40 -7.47
CA THR A 255 10.80 -9.05 -7.07
C THR A 255 12.11 -9.07 -6.31
N PHE A 256 12.88 -7.99 -6.47
CA PHE A 256 14.07 -7.72 -5.69
C PHE A 256 14.15 -6.23 -5.39
N GLU A 257 14.30 -5.88 -4.11
CA GLU A 257 14.45 -4.50 -3.66
C GLU A 257 15.73 -4.35 -2.86
N ILE A 258 16.42 -3.26 -3.07
CA ILE A 258 17.51 -2.80 -2.22
C ILE A 258 17.18 -1.39 -1.74
N GLY A 259 17.32 -1.14 -0.45
CA GLY A 259 17.01 0.15 0.14
C GLY A 259 18.00 0.59 1.20
N TRP A 260 17.99 1.89 1.39
CA TRP A 260 18.77 2.58 2.41
C TRP A 260 17.85 3.51 3.22
N THR A 261 18.09 3.56 4.52
CA THR A 261 17.38 4.45 5.45
C THR A 261 18.39 5.05 6.46
N THR A 262 18.06 6.14 7.09
CA THR A 262 18.90 6.77 8.11
C THR A 262 19.00 5.94 9.39
N ALA A 263 17.95 5.21 9.73
CA ALA A 263 17.88 4.22 10.80
C ALA A 263 16.70 3.28 10.54
N LYS A 264 16.66 2.08 11.16
CA LYS A 264 15.56 1.11 10.99
C LYS A 264 14.20 1.72 11.33
N GLU A 265 14.16 2.54 12.36
CA GLU A 265 12.97 3.24 12.82
C GLU A 265 12.49 4.34 11.86
N GLN A 266 13.35 4.77 10.94
CA GLN A 266 13.07 5.79 9.93
C GLN A 266 12.68 5.21 8.58
N LEU A 267 12.46 3.91 8.48
CA LEU A 267 12.19 3.20 7.22
C LEU A 267 11.09 3.84 6.37
N PHE A 268 10.04 4.37 6.97
CA PHE A 268 8.93 5.02 6.24
C PHE A 268 9.15 6.51 6.00
N PHE A 269 10.04 7.15 6.75
CA PHE A 269 10.20 8.60 6.81
C PHE A 269 11.41 9.08 6.02
N ASP A 270 12.53 8.35 6.11
CA ASP A 270 13.80 8.68 5.44
C ASP A 270 14.32 7.42 4.76
N ASN A 271 13.88 7.20 3.53
CA ASN A 271 14.18 5.98 2.79
C ASN A 271 14.46 6.29 1.32
N PHE A 272 15.44 5.60 0.78
CA PHE A 272 15.65 5.49 -0.66
C PHE A 272 15.74 4.00 -1.03
N HIS A 273 14.94 3.56 -1.99
CA HIS A 273 15.04 2.20 -2.49
C HIS A 273 14.80 2.11 -3.99
N ILE A 274 15.26 1.00 -4.56
CA ILE A 274 15.02 0.59 -5.93
C ILE A 274 14.46 -0.82 -5.89
N THR A 275 13.33 -1.02 -6.57
CA THR A 275 12.67 -2.31 -6.72
C THR A 275 12.76 -2.75 -8.19
N LEU A 276 13.28 -3.94 -8.43
CA LEU A 276 13.29 -4.62 -9.72
C LEU A 276 12.22 -5.70 -9.70
N TRP A 277 11.53 -5.90 -10.83
CA TRP A 277 10.51 -6.93 -10.94
C TRP A 277 10.52 -7.59 -12.30
N GLN A 278 10.07 -8.84 -12.36
CA GLN A 278 9.79 -9.60 -13.57
C GLN A 278 8.56 -10.47 -13.32
N ILE A 279 7.66 -10.49 -14.29
CA ILE A 279 6.47 -11.35 -14.28
C ILE A 279 6.48 -12.23 -15.53
N ASP A 280 6.14 -13.51 -15.36
CA ASP A 280 5.97 -14.43 -16.47
C ASP A 280 4.69 -14.09 -17.27
N ALA A 281 4.59 -14.52 -18.51
CA ALA A 281 3.37 -14.40 -19.30
C ALA A 281 2.22 -15.13 -18.58
N ARG A 282 1.03 -14.53 -18.60
CA ARG A 282 -0.17 -15.10 -17.95
C ARG A 282 -1.20 -15.39 -19.04
N GLU A 283 -1.23 -16.63 -19.49
CA GLU A 283 -2.16 -17.06 -20.56
C GLU A 283 -3.62 -16.87 -20.15
N SER A 284 -3.93 -17.10 -18.87
CA SER A 284 -5.29 -17.00 -18.29
C SER A 284 -5.93 -15.62 -18.45
N VAL A 285 -5.15 -14.55 -18.54
CA VAL A 285 -5.60 -13.15 -18.69
C VAL A 285 -5.07 -12.49 -19.95
N GLY A 286 -4.39 -13.25 -20.82
CA GLY A 286 -3.84 -12.73 -22.09
C GLY A 286 -2.73 -11.69 -21.92
N SER A 287 -2.01 -11.72 -20.79
CA SER A 287 -0.93 -10.77 -20.51
C SER A 287 0.42 -11.36 -20.93
N THR A 288 1.22 -10.57 -21.62
CA THR A 288 2.60 -10.94 -21.99
C THR A 288 3.52 -10.96 -20.77
N GLU A 289 4.68 -11.60 -20.88
CA GLU A 289 5.74 -11.43 -19.90
C GLU A 289 6.17 -9.95 -19.79
N GLY A 290 6.63 -9.55 -18.62
CA GLY A 290 7.07 -8.18 -18.44
C GLY A 290 8.12 -8.03 -17.34
N TYR A 291 8.79 -6.89 -17.36
CA TYR A 291 9.79 -6.53 -16.37
C TYR A 291 9.85 -5.01 -16.20
N GLY A 292 10.41 -4.60 -15.09
CA GLY A 292 10.56 -3.17 -14.82
C GLY A 292 11.38 -2.86 -13.57
N ALA A 293 11.45 -1.57 -13.31
CA ALA A 293 12.08 -1.02 -12.14
C ALA A 293 11.26 0.16 -11.60
N SER A 294 11.15 0.25 -10.28
CA SER A 294 10.66 1.43 -9.59
C SER A 294 11.68 1.95 -8.59
N PHE A 295 11.55 3.21 -8.24
CA PHE A 295 12.34 3.83 -7.17
C PHE A 295 11.45 4.69 -6.28
N SER A 296 11.86 4.85 -5.04
CA SER A 296 11.20 5.73 -4.08
C SER A 296 12.23 6.42 -3.21
N LEU A 297 12.08 7.73 -3.06
CA LEU A 297 12.83 8.57 -2.14
C LEU A 297 11.82 9.29 -1.26
N THR A 298 11.96 9.14 0.06
CA THR A 298 11.17 9.86 1.06
C THR A 298 12.11 10.57 2.01
N HIS A 299 11.79 11.79 2.38
CA HIS A 299 12.57 12.57 3.34
C HIS A 299 11.64 13.40 4.23
N THR A 300 11.95 13.37 5.54
CA THR A 300 11.23 14.14 6.55
C THR A 300 12.01 15.40 6.91
N ILE A 301 11.32 16.56 6.88
CA ILE A 301 11.85 17.87 7.22
C ILE A 301 11.18 18.32 8.52
N ASP A 302 11.99 18.72 9.51
CA ASP A 302 11.52 19.30 10.78
C ASP A 302 10.45 18.46 11.52
N LYS A 303 10.43 17.13 11.32
CA LYS A 303 9.52 16.17 11.96
C LYS A 303 8.04 16.29 11.60
N GLU A 304 7.65 17.30 10.87
CA GLU A 304 6.27 17.62 10.55
C GLU A 304 5.99 17.56 9.06
N TRP A 305 6.98 17.92 8.23
CA TRP A 305 6.90 17.90 6.79
C TRP A 305 7.60 16.69 6.22
N PHE A 306 7.02 16.07 5.23
CA PHE A 306 7.64 14.97 4.49
C PHE A 306 7.41 15.14 3.00
N THR A 307 8.47 14.85 2.25
CA THR A 307 8.48 14.92 0.80
C THR A 307 8.73 13.54 0.22
N PHE A 308 8.27 13.30 -0.99
CA PHE A 308 8.58 12.09 -1.72
C PHE A 308 8.84 12.37 -3.20
N LEU A 309 9.69 11.55 -3.80
CA LEU A 309 9.88 11.43 -5.24
C LEU A 309 9.92 9.95 -5.59
N ARG A 310 8.99 9.52 -6.42
CA ARG A 310 8.82 8.12 -6.76
C ARG A 310 8.57 7.98 -8.27
N GLY A 311 8.89 6.84 -8.82
CA GLY A 311 8.59 6.59 -10.21
C GLY A 311 8.99 5.19 -10.64
N GLY A 312 8.67 4.86 -11.88
CA GLY A 312 8.99 3.56 -12.43
C GLY A 312 8.96 3.55 -13.96
N TYR A 313 9.57 2.50 -14.47
CA TYR A 313 9.56 2.12 -15.86
C TYR A 313 9.23 0.64 -15.96
N SER A 314 8.40 0.30 -16.95
CA SER A 314 8.02 -1.07 -17.24
C SER A 314 8.01 -1.36 -18.72
N HIS A 315 8.25 -2.61 -19.06
CA HIS A 315 8.11 -3.17 -20.39
C HIS A 315 7.14 -4.34 -20.29
N ASN A 316 5.99 -4.24 -20.96
CA ASN A 316 4.94 -5.27 -21.00
C ASN A 316 4.41 -5.71 -19.60
N GLY A 317 3.88 -6.92 -19.49
CA GLY A 317 3.39 -7.53 -18.26
C GLY A 317 2.00 -7.09 -17.82
N GLY A 318 1.27 -6.32 -18.66
CA GLY A 318 -0.07 -5.84 -18.32
C GLY A 318 -0.09 -4.77 -17.24
N VAL A 319 0.96 -3.96 -17.12
CA VAL A 319 1.00 -2.81 -16.19
C VAL A 319 0.03 -1.71 -16.62
N ILE A 320 -0.44 -0.93 -15.67
CA ILE A 320 -1.31 0.23 -15.95
C ILE A 320 -0.53 1.35 -16.65
N LEU A 321 0.64 1.70 -16.13
CA LEU A 321 1.51 2.72 -16.70
C LEU A 321 2.86 2.11 -17.11
N THR A 322 3.33 2.43 -18.31
CA THR A 322 4.69 2.05 -18.75
C THR A 322 5.76 2.97 -18.19
N LYS A 323 5.40 4.19 -17.84
CA LYS A 323 6.26 5.17 -17.15
C LYS A 323 5.43 5.95 -16.16
N SER A 324 6.01 6.22 -15.00
CA SER A 324 5.37 7.03 -13.96
C SER A 324 6.41 7.84 -13.21
N LEU A 325 6.06 9.07 -12.86
CA LEU A 325 6.86 9.91 -11.96
C LEU A 325 5.90 10.67 -11.03
N SER A 326 6.06 10.43 -9.74
CA SER A 326 5.22 11.02 -8.69
C SER A 326 6.09 11.81 -7.72
N THR A 327 5.62 12.96 -7.31
CA THR A 327 6.23 13.77 -6.25
C THR A 327 5.16 14.39 -5.39
N GLY A 328 5.49 14.79 -4.18
CA GLY A 328 4.54 15.44 -3.31
C GLY A 328 5.10 15.90 -1.97
N LEU A 329 4.22 16.53 -1.23
CA LEU A 329 4.49 17.12 0.07
C LEU A 329 3.34 16.75 1.00
N GLY A 330 3.67 16.29 2.20
CA GLY A 330 2.73 16.07 3.28
C GLY A 330 3.14 16.77 4.56
N HIS A 331 2.18 16.93 5.46
CA HIS A 331 2.40 17.56 6.76
C HIS A 331 1.51 16.92 7.82
N ILE A 332 2.02 16.78 9.04
CA ILE A 332 1.23 16.44 10.22
C ILE A 332 0.27 17.61 10.50
N GLY A 333 -1.04 17.31 10.63
CA GLY A 333 -2.07 18.31 10.78
C GLY A 333 -2.21 18.92 12.18
N PHE A 334 -3.43 19.30 12.53
CA PHE A 334 -3.73 19.96 13.83
C PHE A 334 -3.52 19.04 15.03
N THR A 335 -3.59 17.73 14.84
CA THR A 335 -3.22 16.72 15.83
C THR A 335 -2.11 15.82 15.27
N PRO A 336 -1.33 15.14 16.12
CA PRO A 336 -0.29 14.21 15.66
C PRO A 336 -0.80 13.06 14.79
N LYS A 337 -2.12 12.81 14.78
CA LYS A 337 -2.77 11.77 13.97
C LYS A 337 -3.36 12.28 12.66
N ASP A 338 -3.48 13.59 12.51
CA ASP A 338 -3.98 14.20 11.28
C ASP A 338 -2.84 14.33 10.26
N ILE A 339 -3.13 14.06 9.01
CA ILE A 339 -2.17 14.24 7.91
C ILE A 339 -2.91 14.89 6.74
N TYR A 340 -2.29 15.87 6.13
CA TYR A 340 -2.70 16.33 4.80
C TYR A 340 -1.51 16.25 3.84
N ALA A 341 -1.80 15.93 2.59
CA ALA A 341 -0.75 15.87 1.58
C ALA A 341 -1.31 16.22 0.20
N ILE A 342 -0.42 16.71 -0.64
CA ILE A 342 -0.61 16.91 -2.06
C ILE A 342 0.40 16.07 -2.83
N GLY A 343 -0.07 15.34 -3.84
CA GLY A 343 0.75 14.55 -4.76
C GLY A 343 0.49 15.00 -6.19
N LEU A 344 1.54 14.97 -6.99
CA LEU A 344 1.54 15.22 -8.44
C LEU A 344 2.14 14.00 -9.12
N ASN A 345 1.52 13.54 -10.20
CA ASN A 345 2.01 12.44 -11.02
C ASN A 345 1.95 12.81 -12.50
N TRP A 346 2.97 12.39 -13.22
CA TRP A 346 2.97 12.21 -14.66
C TRP A 346 3.01 10.72 -14.98
N GLY A 347 2.15 10.24 -15.88
CA GLY A 347 2.07 8.83 -16.26
C GLY A 347 1.83 8.63 -17.75
N LYS A 348 2.53 7.65 -18.34
CA LYS A 348 2.27 7.16 -19.69
C LYS A 348 1.46 5.85 -19.59
N PRO A 349 0.18 5.84 -19.99
CA PRO A 349 -0.63 4.62 -20.01
C PRO A 349 -0.04 3.54 -20.91
N ASN A 350 -0.36 2.27 -20.62
CA ASN A 350 0.14 1.13 -21.37
C ASN A 350 -0.71 0.88 -22.61
N GLU A 351 -0.05 0.84 -23.78
CA GLU A 351 -0.70 0.58 -25.06
C GLU A 351 -1.36 -0.81 -25.13
N GLU A 352 -0.83 -1.83 -24.41
CA GLU A 352 -1.47 -3.15 -24.32
C GLU A 352 -2.87 -3.11 -23.69
N LEU A 353 -3.10 -2.20 -22.75
CA LEU A 353 -4.39 -2.08 -22.03
C LEU A 353 -5.31 -1.03 -22.61
N TYR A 354 -4.77 0.07 -23.13
CA TYR A 354 -5.55 1.27 -23.45
C TYR A 354 -5.56 1.65 -24.94
N GLY A 355 -4.94 0.81 -25.80
CA GLY A 355 -4.89 1.03 -27.25
C GLY A 355 -3.66 1.81 -27.69
N GLU A 356 -3.55 2.02 -29.02
CA GLU A 356 -2.39 2.65 -29.63
C GLU A 356 -2.25 4.12 -29.23
N ASP A 357 -1.04 4.50 -28.79
CA ASP A 357 -0.61 5.85 -28.42
C ASP A 357 -1.55 6.62 -27.48
N PRO A 358 -1.90 6.06 -26.32
CA PRO A 358 -2.75 6.74 -25.35
C PRO A 358 -2.05 8.01 -24.85
N GLN A 359 -2.83 9.09 -24.63
CA GLN A 359 -2.29 10.35 -24.15
C GLN A 359 -1.63 10.20 -22.77
N GLU A 360 -0.52 10.90 -22.56
CA GLU A 360 0.09 11.03 -21.26
C GLU A 360 -0.85 11.80 -20.31
N GLN A 361 -0.99 11.32 -19.08
CA GLN A 361 -1.88 11.86 -18.09
C GLN A 361 -1.11 12.53 -16.94
N TYR A 362 -1.73 13.56 -16.36
CA TYR A 362 -1.22 14.22 -15.15
C TYR A 362 -2.28 14.12 -14.08
N THR A 363 -1.90 13.57 -12.93
CA THR A 363 -2.81 13.37 -11.79
C THR A 363 -2.33 14.20 -10.61
N THR A 364 -3.23 14.97 -10.02
CA THR A 364 -3.02 15.65 -8.74
C THR A 364 -4.01 15.07 -7.75
N GLU A 365 -3.55 14.69 -6.56
CA GLU A 365 -4.44 14.34 -5.46
C GLU A 365 -4.08 15.16 -4.23
N LEU A 366 -5.11 15.75 -3.59
CA LEU A 366 -5.06 16.39 -2.28
C LEU A 366 -5.99 15.64 -1.34
N PHE A 367 -5.52 15.30 -0.15
CA PHE A 367 -6.36 14.74 0.90
C PHE A 367 -6.05 15.37 2.27
N TYR A 368 -7.04 15.29 3.16
CA TYR A 368 -6.88 15.58 4.58
C TYR A 368 -7.45 14.42 5.40
N ARG A 369 -6.59 13.71 6.12
CA ARG A 369 -6.98 12.66 7.05
C ARG A 369 -7.17 13.25 8.43
N TYR A 370 -8.40 13.21 8.91
CA TYR A 370 -8.82 13.70 10.22
C TYR A 370 -9.18 12.55 11.16
N GLN A 371 -8.53 12.47 12.30
CA GLN A 371 -8.87 11.51 13.35
C GLN A 371 -10.00 12.08 14.21
N ALA A 372 -11.25 11.74 13.88
CA ALA A 372 -12.46 12.26 14.55
C ALA A 372 -12.72 11.67 15.94
N GLY A 373 -11.96 10.66 16.34
CA GLY A 373 -12.06 9.98 17.62
C GLY A 373 -11.12 8.80 17.66
N LYS A 374 -11.26 7.91 18.64
CA LYS A 374 -10.38 6.76 18.78
C LYS A 374 -10.54 5.74 17.64
N HIS A 375 -11.77 5.56 17.19
CA HIS A 375 -12.16 4.50 16.27
C HIS A 375 -12.67 5.04 14.93
N LEU A 376 -12.68 6.35 14.74
CA LEU A 376 -13.25 6.97 13.55
C LEU A 376 -12.25 7.90 12.89
N GLN A 377 -12.00 7.66 11.60
CA GLN A 377 -11.17 8.49 10.73
C GLN A 377 -11.96 8.93 9.51
N LEU A 378 -11.82 10.18 9.13
CA LEU A 378 -12.49 10.80 7.99
C LEU A 378 -11.44 11.38 7.04
N THR A 379 -11.56 11.11 5.74
CA THR A 379 -10.59 11.58 4.76
C THR A 379 -11.28 12.14 3.52
N PRO A 380 -11.63 13.44 3.50
CA PRO A 380 -11.97 14.12 2.26
C PRO A 380 -10.75 14.19 1.33
N SER A 381 -11.00 14.10 0.02
CA SER A 381 -9.99 14.22 -1.01
C SER A 381 -10.53 14.82 -2.30
N ILE A 382 -9.65 15.33 -3.13
CA ILE A 382 -9.93 15.74 -4.50
C ILE A 382 -8.83 15.22 -5.41
N GLN A 383 -9.20 14.62 -6.53
CA GLN A 383 -8.29 14.23 -7.59
C GLN A 383 -8.59 15.07 -8.83
N LEU A 384 -7.55 15.61 -9.44
CA LEU A 384 -7.61 16.40 -10.65
C LEU A 384 -6.75 15.69 -11.71
N ILE A 385 -7.37 15.35 -12.84
CA ILE A 385 -6.73 14.61 -13.92
C ILE A 385 -6.75 15.47 -15.17
N ALA A 386 -5.57 15.83 -15.64
CA ALA A 386 -5.42 16.48 -16.96
C ALA A 386 -5.08 15.43 -18.03
N ASN A 387 -5.59 15.63 -19.21
CA ASN A 387 -5.52 14.73 -20.36
C ASN A 387 -6.00 13.31 -20.02
N PRO A 388 -7.25 13.11 -19.59
CA PRO A 388 -7.76 11.77 -19.28
C PRO A 388 -7.75 10.91 -20.56
N ALA A 389 -6.88 9.90 -20.60
CA ALA A 389 -6.53 9.19 -21.84
C ALA A 389 -7.71 8.46 -22.50
N LEU A 390 -8.72 8.08 -21.71
CA LEU A 390 -9.95 7.44 -22.20
C LEU A 390 -11.10 8.44 -22.43
N ASN A 391 -10.87 9.74 -22.20
CA ASN A 391 -11.82 10.81 -22.50
C ASN A 391 -11.12 11.98 -23.23
N PRO A 392 -10.67 11.78 -24.49
CA PRO A 392 -9.87 12.77 -25.21
C PRO A 392 -10.64 14.07 -25.59
N GLN A 393 -11.94 14.14 -25.30
CA GLN A 393 -12.75 15.35 -25.49
C GLN A 393 -12.66 16.32 -24.29
N LYS A 394 -12.05 15.89 -23.20
CA LYS A 394 -11.85 16.69 -21.99
C LYS A 394 -10.37 16.92 -21.74
N ASP A 395 -9.98 18.17 -21.59
CA ASP A 395 -8.63 18.51 -21.16
C ASP A 395 -8.41 18.20 -19.68
N PHE A 396 -9.51 18.13 -18.91
CA PHE A 396 -9.46 18.03 -17.45
C PHE A 396 -10.74 17.41 -16.87
N VAL A 397 -10.57 16.54 -15.88
CA VAL A 397 -11.67 15.99 -15.06
C VAL A 397 -11.35 16.12 -13.57
N SER A 398 -12.40 16.30 -12.74
CA SER A 398 -12.30 16.39 -11.29
C SER A 398 -13.09 15.27 -10.62
N VAL A 399 -12.50 14.69 -9.57
CA VAL A 399 -13.13 13.66 -8.74
C VAL A 399 -13.07 14.07 -7.27
N PHE A 400 -14.21 14.18 -6.64
CA PHE A 400 -14.33 14.43 -5.21
C PHE A 400 -14.46 13.13 -4.47
N GLY A 401 -13.61 12.92 -3.46
CA GLY A 401 -13.55 11.70 -2.66
C GLY A 401 -13.87 11.96 -1.19
N PHE A 402 -14.50 11.00 -0.54
CA PHE A 402 -14.64 10.96 0.90
C PHE A 402 -14.49 9.53 1.40
N ARG A 403 -13.56 9.29 2.32
CA ARG A 403 -13.36 7.99 2.97
C ARG A 403 -13.70 8.10 4.44
N LEU A 404 -14.29 7.02 4.96
CA LEU A 404 -14.54 6.80 6.38
C LEU A 404 -13.90 5.45 6.78
N GLU A 405 -13.20 5.44 7.90
CA GLU A 405 -12.70 4.22 8.54
C GLU A 405 -13.25 4.15 9.96
N ALA A 406 -13.87 3.02 10.30
CA ALA A 406 -14.30 2.68 11.65
C ALA A 406 -13.54 1.43 12.11
N SER A 407 -12.65 1.55 13.12
CA SER A 407 -11.86 0.44 13.67
C SER A 407 -12.45 -0.11 14.96
N PHE A 408 -12.32 -1.42 15.20
CA PHE A 408 -12.85 -2.12 16.39
C PHE A 408 -11.99 -3.30 16.83
#